data_68530ed0ab750cfb872d301f1f1e7661
#
_entry.id   68530ed0ab750cfb872d301f1f1e7661
#
_cell.length_a   1.000
_cell.length_b   1.000
_cell.length_c   1.000
_cell.angle_alpha   90.00
_cell.angle_beta   90.00
_cell.angle_gamma   90.00
#
_symmetry.space_group_name_H-M   'P 1'
#
loop_
_entity.id
_entity.type
_entity.pdbx_description
1 polymer ?
#
loop_
_entity_poly.entity_id
_entity_poly.type
_entity_poly.pdbx_seq_one_letter_code
_entity_poly.pdbx_strand_id
1 'polypeptide(L)'
;MKKGLLMLGAAAMMLASCTQNEVLEVSESRAIGFNTFVNNNTRAVTDITTATLTKFYVFGDYDNGASVAFSNTEVSGTSGNTYTPVNPAYWQAGKTYEFGAYSNGNGGSLTASFSNGALTISGYSVNDANDLIAATASNVAAPASGVDKQVALTFKHLLSKVKFTFSTTAVPEAFRMEVSNLKFTGLKTEATCVFSNNTISTGWSGTNGDYSIATLSDYAVTGGSASTDDILVIPQANASIEASFTVTIYDENSNEEIASNEFTASLSTTDGWKAGYVYNYTATINPDKVDGNLKPITFTVTEVDGWEPEQEEPIEPQA
;
A
#
# COMPACT_ATOMS: atom_id res chain seq x y z
N MET A 1 -23.47 81.82 65.72
CA MET A 1 -22.15 81.19 65.97
C MET A 1 -22.40 79.78 66.39
N LYS A 2 -21.65 78.93 65.86
CA LYS A 2 -21.41 77.49 66.19
C LYS A 2 -21.99 76.47 65.20
N LYS A 3 -21.06 75.97 64.60
CA LYS A 3 -20.98 74.94 63.57
C LYS A 3 -21.29 73.56 64.15
N GLY A 4 -22.29 72.88 63.57
CA GLY A 4 -22.52 71.47 63.81
C GLY A 4 -21.96 70.64 62.72
N LEU A 5 -21.05 69.79 63.08
CA LEU A 5 -20.33 68.87 62.16
C LEU A 5 -21.21 67.62 62.00
N LEU A 6 -21.75 67.44 60.81
CA LEU A 6 -22.41 66.21 60.43
C LEU A 6 -21.35 65.17 60.02
N MET A 7 -21.22 64.14 60.80
CA MET A 7 -20.48 62.97 60.37
C MET A 7 -21.38 62.11 59.52
N LEU A 8 -21.05 62.04 58.21
CA LEU A 8 -21.69 61.18 57.28
C LEU A 8 -20.95 59.85 57.31
N GLY A 9 -21.50 58.86 57.93
CA GLY A 9 -21.02 57.52 57.92
C GLY A 9 -21.20 56.90 56.56
N ALA A 10 -20.15 56.83 55.77
CA ALA A 10 -20.14 56.06 54.54
C ALA A 10 -20.08 54.57 54.88
N ALA A 11 -21.26 53.92 54.80
CA ALA A 11 -21.31 52.46 54.75
C ALA A 11 -20.74 52.02 53.38
N ALA A 12 -19.51 51.65 53.37
CA ALA A 12 -18.93 50.94 52.26
C ALA A 12 -19.57 49.56 52.15
N MET A 13 -20.59 49.43 51.36
CA MET A 13 -21.00 48.14 50.87
C MET A 13 -19.90 47.63 49.91
N MET A 14 -19.07 46.77 50.48
CA MET A 14 -18.24 45.92 49.64
C MET A 14 -19.16 44.96 48.91
N LEU A 15 -19.51 45.32 47.66
CA LEU A 15 -19.92 44.39 46.68
C LEU A 15 -18.69 43.49 46.41
N ALA A 16 -18.63 42.40 47.15
CA ALA A 16 -17.86 41.28 46.70
C ALA A 16 -18.48 40.77 45.39
N SER A 17 -18.10 41.43 44.30
CA SER A 17 -18.25 40.83 42.99
C SER A 17 -17.37 39.59 43.03
N CYS A 18 -17.99 38.48 43.38
CA CYS A 18 -17.49 37.20 42.90
C CYS A 18 -17.58 37.30 41.41
N THR A 19 -16.53 37.82 40.77
CA THR A 19 -16.19 37.37 39.45
C THR A 19 -15.90 35.90 39.60
N GLN A 20 -16.95 35.07 39.58
CA GLN A 20 -16.76 33.75 39.01
C GLN A 20 -16.13 34.03 37.66
N ASN A 21 -14.82 33.95 37.62
CA ASN A 21 -14.20 33.41 36.45
C ASN A 21 -14.88 32.05 36.27
N GLU A 22 -16.02 32.03 35.58
CA GLU A 22 -16.33 30.93 34.75
C GLU A 22 -15.10 30.88 33.82
N VAL A 23 -14.08 30.19 34.29
CA VAL A 23 -13.22 29.47 33.42
C VAL A 23 -14.24 28.65 32.61
N LEU A 24 -14.64 29.19 31.46
CA LEU A 24 -15.17 28.34 30.44
C LEU A 24 -14.14 27.23 30.39
N GLU A 25 -14.42 26.10 31.07
CA GLU A 25 -13.79 24.87 30.76
C GLU A 25 -14.10 24.72 29.28
N VAL A 26 -13.21 25.28 28.46
CA VAL A 26 -13.09 24.90 27.07
C VAL A 26 -12.95 23.41 27.22
N SER A 27 -14.05 22.73 27.01
CA SER A 27 -14.11 21.29 26.95
C SER A 27 -12.84 20.91 26.23
N GLU A 28 -11.86 20.34 26.93
CA GLU A 28 -10.60 19.92 26.31
C GLU A 28 -10.93 18.74 25.42
N SER A 29 -11.64 19.05 24.33
CA SER A 29 -11.84 18.11 23.25
C SER A 29 -10.48 17.97 22.60
N ARG A 30 -9.86 16.85 22.91
CA ARG A 30 -8.52 16.58 22.40
C ARG A 30 -8.57 16.31 20.92
N ALA A 31 -7.55 16.78 20.22
CA ALA A 31 -7.41 16.53 18.80
C ALA A 31 -7.35 15.03 18.51
N ILE A 32 -7.97 14.61 17.44
CA ILE A 32 -7.92 13.24 16.96
C ILE A 32 -6.54 13.01 16.35
N GLY A 33 -5.76 12.13 16.97
CA GLY A 33 -4.48 11.65 16.45
C GLY A 33 -4.57 10.17 16.05
N PHE A 34 -3.53 9.69 15.39
CA PHE A 34 -3.49 8.34 14.86
C PHE A 34 -2.25 7.60 15.33
N ASN A 35 -2.41 6.31 15.54
CA ASN A 35 -1.34 5.34 15.71
C ASN A 35 -1.45 4.32 14.59
N THR A 36 -0.32 3.96 13.97
CA THR A 36 -0.34 3.14 12.76
C THR A 36 0.48 1.90 12.92
N PHE A 37 -0.01 0.84 12.31
CA PHE A 37 0.69 -0.41 12.08
C PHE A 37 0.48 -0.83 10.64
N VAL A 38 1.55 -1.21 9.94
CA VAL A 38 1.46 -1.82 8.60
C VAL A 38 1.68 -3.31 8.77
N ASN A 39 0.72 -4.10 8.33
CA ASN A 39 0.81 -5.55 8.44
C ASN A 39 1.87 -6.06 7.45
N ASN A 40 2.83 -6.79 7.99
CA ASN A 40 3.96 -7.48 7.36
C ASN A 40 5.20 -6.65 7.07
N ASN A 41 6.33 -7.27 7.39
CA ASN A 41 7.67 -6.74 7.16
C ASN A 41 8.09 -7.10 5.73
N THR A 42 8.37 -6.10 4.93
CA THR A 42 8.90 -6.28 3.59
C THR A 42 10.34 -5.79 3.52
N ARG A 43 11.11 -6.33 2.57
CA ARG A 43 12.51 -5.96 2.36
C ARG A 43 12.75 -5.19 1.05
N ALA A 44 11.71 -4.97 0.23
CA ALA A 44 11.87 -4.15 -0.95
C ALA A 44 11.94 -2.67 -0.57
N VAL A 45 12.84 -1.94 -1.21
CA VAL A 45 13.11 -0.52 -0.89
C VAL A 45 11.90 0.39 -1.10
N THR A 46 10.93 -0.05 -1.89
CA THR A 46 9.72 0.72 -2.25
C THR A 46 8.50 0.42 -1.37
N ASP A 47 8.58 -0.58 -0.48
CA ASP A 47 7.45 -0.98 0.33
C ASP A 47 7.20 -0.04 1.50
N ILE A 48 5.93 0.25 1.74
CA ILE A 48 5.51 0.96 2.93
C ILE A 48 5.43 -0.04 4.09
N THR A 49 6.23 0.18 5.11
CA THR A 49 6.23 -0.61 6.35
C THR A 49 5.84 0.26 7.53
N THR A 50 5.60 -0.34 8.69
CA THR A 50 5.41 0.42 9.94
C THR A 50 6.58 1.39 10.19
N ALA A 51 7.80 1.01 9.86
CA ALA A 51 8.99 1.84 10.08
C ALA A 51 9.16 2.96 9.04
N THR A 52 8.67 2.76 7.81
CA THR A 52 8.84 3.69 6.69
C THR A 52 7.62 4.56 6.41
N LEU A 53 6.45 4.23 6.97
CA LEU A 53 5.25 5.05 6.79
C LEU A 53 5.45 6.40 7.48
N THR A 54 5.40 7.48 6.71
CA THR A 54 5.52 8.86 7.21
C THR A 54 4.31 9.71 6.88
N LYS A 55 3.52 9.31 5.89
CA LYS A 55 2.38 10.08 5.41
C LYS A 55 1.26 9.19 4.88
N PHE A 56 0.02 9.56 5.20
CA PHE A 56 -1.20 8.97 4.63
C PHE A 56 -2.32 10.01 4.57
N TYR A 57 -3.41 9.66 3.92
CA TYR A 57 -4.63 10.46 3.87
C TYR A 57 -5.74 9.76 4.64
N VAL A 58 -6.55 10.54 5.35
CA VAL A 58 -7.63 10.04 6.18
C VAL A 58 -8.97 10.68 5.84
N PHE A 59 -9.99 9.86 5.90
CA PHE A 59 -11.40 10.23 6.01
C PHE A 59 -11.90 9.86 7.40
N GLY A 60 -12.88 10.58 7.91
CA GLY A 60 -13.52 10.24 9.17
C GLY A 60 -14.89 10.89 9.24
N ASP A 61 -15.86 10.12 9.64
CA ASP A 61 -17.22 10.62 9.90
C ASP A 61 -17.76 10.11 11.24
N TYR A 62 -18.89 10.68 11.67
CA TYR A 62 -19.64 10.26 12.83
C TYR A 62 -21.14 10.52 12.60
N ASP A 63 -21.99 10.07 13.50
CA ASP A 63 -23.45 10.13 13.33
C ASP A 63 -23.93 9.42 12.04
N ASN A 64 -23.39 8.23 11.76
CA ASN A 64 -23.68 7.44 10.56
C ASN A 64 -23.43 8.21 9.25
N GLY A 65 -22.31 8.93 9.17
CA GLY A 65 -21.93 9.70 8.00
C GLY A 65 -22.56 11.08 7.87
N ALA A 66 -23.44 11.49 8.80
CA ALA A 66 -24.10 12.80 8.75
C ALA A 66 -23.15 13.96 9.09
N SER A 67 -22.03 13.67 9.75
CA SER A 67 -21.05 14.66 10.16
C SER A 67 -19.63 14.20 9.79
N VAL A 68 -18.87 15.09 9.16
CA VAL A 68 -17.52 14.80 8.67
C VAL A 68 -16.49 15.38 9.64
N ALA A 69 -15.57 14.54 10.09
CA ALA A 69 -14.39 14.95 10.86
C ALA A 69 -13.18 15.18 9.94
N PHE A 70 -12.95 14.29 8.97
CA PHE A 70 -11.88 14.39 7.99
C PHE A 70 -12.40 14.07 6.59
N SER A 71 -11.91 14.80 5.60
CA SER A 71 -12.21 14.57 4.19
C SER A 71 -10.93 14.60 3.38
N ASN A 72 -10.38 13.43 3.10
CA ASN A 72 -9.09 13.27 2.40
C ASN A 72 -7.98 14.14 3.00
N THR A 73 -7.90 14.16 4.32
CA THR A 73 -6.97 15.02 5.06
C THR A 73 -5.60 14.35 5.15
N GLU A 74 -4.54 15.08 4.80
CA GLU A 74 -3.17 14.61 4.96
C GLU A 74 -2.82 14.47 6.45
N VAL A 75 -2.17 13.36 6.77
CA VAL A 75 -1.66 13.04 8.11
C VAL A 75 -0.19 12.70 7.98
N SER A 76 0.63 13.29 8.83
CA SER A 76 2.07 13.07 8.84
C SER A 76 2.56 12.64 10.22
N GLY A 77 3.63 11.84 10.24
CA GLY A 77 4.24 11.35 11.46
C GLY A 77 5.40 10.42 11.19
N THR A 78 5.87 9.76 12.24
CA THR A 78 6.91 8.73 12.16
C THR A 78 6.56 7.59 13.08
N SER A 79 7.04 6.41 12.76
CA SER A 79 6.85 5.21 13.58
C SER A 79 7.22 5.46 15.07
N GLY A 80 6.35 5.01 15.97
CA GLY A 80 6.52 5.21 17.41
C GLY A 80 6.08 6.58 17.93
N ASN A 81 5.66 7.50 17.05
CA ASN A 81 5.10 8.80 17.41
C ASN A 81 3.64 8.92 16.95
N THR A 82 2.95 9.92 17.49
CA THR A 82 1.59 10.25 17.05
C THR A 82 1.63 10.83 15.64
N TYR A 83 0.79 10.29 14.77
CA TYR A 83 0.55 10.86 13.46
C TYR A 83 -0.51 11.95 13.58
N THR A 84 -0.20 13.14 13.05
CA THR A 84 -0.99 14.34 13.23
C THR A 84 -1.57 14.82 11.89
N PRO A 85 -2.89 15.06 11.82
CA PRO A 85 -3.52 15.67 10.65
C PRO A 85 -3.06 17.12 10.44
N VAL A 86 -2.85 17.52 9.18
CA VAL A 86 -2.54 18.92 8.84
C VAL A 86 -3.68 19.87 9.21
N ASN A 87 -4.94 19.38 9.18
CA ASN A 87 -6.12 20.09 9.66
C ASN A 87 -6.71 19.27 10.81
N PRO A 88 -6.49 19.66 12.07
CA PRO A 88 -6.95 18.89 13.20
C PRO A 88 -8.47 18.90 13.32
N ALA A 89 -9.05 17.75 13.63
CA ALA A 89 -10.41 17.61 14.12
C ALA A 89 -10.38 17.17 15.58
N TYR A 90 -11.49 17.38 16.29
CA TYR A 90 -11.57 17.14 17.72
C TYR A 90 -12.68 16.13 18.02
N TRP A 91 -12.46 15.30 19.02
CA TRP A 91 -13.46 14.37 19.50
C TRP A 91 -14.73 15.09 19.98
N GLN A 92 -15.88 14.64 19.54
CA GLN A 92 -17.18 15.06 20.06
C GLN A 92 -17.66 14.03 21.08
N ALA A 93 -17.87 14.46 22.31
CA ALA A 93 -18.26 13.57 23.40
C ALA A 93 -19.52 12.75 23.08
N GLY A 94 -19.49 11.46 23.41
CA GLY A 94 -20.61 10.54 23.18
C GLY A 94 -20.83 10.12 21.73
N LYS A 95 -19.95 10.53 20.78
CA LYS A 95 -20.03 10.12 19.38
C LYS A 95 -19.22 8.88 19.10
N THR A 96 -19.64 8.16 18.07
CA THR A 96 -18.93 7.01 17.50
C THR A 96 -18.52 7.34 16.09
N TYR A 97 -17.29 7.06 15.77
CA TYR A 97 -16.63 7.44 14.52
C TYR A 97 -16.31 6.22 13.66
N GLU A 98 -16.31 6.46 12.36
CA GLU A 98 -15.79 5.57 11.33
C GLU A 98 -14.60 6.27 10.64
N PHE A 99 -13.52 5.53 10.36
CA PHE A 99 -12.34 6.06 9.69
C PHE A 99 -11.94 5.16 8.52
N GLY A 100 -11.51 5.81 7.43
CA GLY A 100 -10.84 5.17 6.30
C GLY A 100 -9.57 5.93 5.98
N ALA A 101 -8.48 5.22 5.72
CA ALA A 101 -7.18 5.83 5.41
C ALA A 101 -6.45 5.08 4.32
N TYR A 102 -5.61 5.77 3.55
CA TYR A 102 -4.75 5.17 2.54
C TYR A 102 -3.42 5.91 2.42
N SER A 103 -2.40 5.21 1.96
CA SER A 103 -1.13 5.80 1.53
C SER A 103 -0.72 5.20 0.19
N ASN A 104 -0.33 6.05 -0.74
CA ASN A 104 0.20 5.67 -2.05
C ASN A 104 1.63 6.16 -2.18
N GLY A 105 2.60 5.25 -2.14
CA GLY A 105 4.02 5.60 -2.17
C GLY A 105 4.41 6.62 -1.09
N ASN A 106 3.82 6.51 0.10
CA ASN A 106 4.13 7.37 1.24
C ASN A 106 3.81 8.86 1.04
N GLY A 107 2.75 9.17 0.31
CA GLY A 107 2.28 10.56 0.20
C GLY A 107 1.60 10.98 -1.10
N GLY A 108 1.40 10.07 -2.04
CA GLY A 108 0.58 10.34 -3.22
C GLY A 108 -0.90 10.43 -2.86
N SER A 109 -1.56 11.54 -3.23
CA SER A 109 -3.02 11.67 -3.13
C SER A 109 -3.70 10.94 -4.29
N LEU A 110 -4.80 10.26 -4.00
CA LEU A 110 -5.61 9.53 -4.97
C LEU A 110 -7.03 10.09 -5.03
N THR A 111 -7.74 9.74 -6.10
CA THR A 111 -9.19 9.92 -6.15
C THR A 111 -9.84 8.89 -5.23
N ALA A 112 -10.26 9.33 -4.06
CA ALA A 112 -10.84 8.48 -3.05
C ALA A 112 -12.07 9.12 -2.40
N SER A 113 -12.96 8.29 -1.87
CA SER A 113 -14.14 8.70 -1.11
C SER A 113 -14.38 7.72 0.04
N PHE A 114 -15.11 8.16 1.04
CA PHE A 114 -15.45 7.35 2.20
C PHE A 114 -16.91 7.53 2.57
N SER A 115 -17.62 6.45 2.77
CA SER A 115 -18.98 6.45 3.26
C SER A 115 -19.36 5.11 3.88
N ASN A 116 -20.15 5.13 4.95
CA ASN A 116 -20.64 3.92 5.62
C ASN A 116 -19.51 2.93 5.98
N GLY A 117 -18.40 3.44 6.50
CA GLY A 117 -17.25 2.61 6.88
C GLY A 117 -16.46 2.00 5.70
N ALA A 118 -16.76 2.38 4.46
CA ALA A 118 -16.09 1.90 3.27
C ALA A 118 -15.28 2.99 2.57
N LEU A 119 -14.00 2.72 2.34
CA LEU A 119 -13.10 3.54 1.54
C LEU A 119 -13.14 3.04 0.09
N THR A 120 -13.45 3.92 -0.84
CA THR A 120 -13.40 3.66 -2.28
C THR A 120 -12.21 4.39 -2.88
N ILE A 121 -11.32 3.67 -3.55
CA ILE A 121 -10.20 4.22 -4.35
C ILE A 121 -10.57 4.02 -5.80
N SER A 122 -10.69 5.10 -6.56
CA SER A 122 -11.20 5.11 -7.93
C SER A 122 -10.14 5.44 -8.95
N GLY A 123 -10.16 4.74 -10.10
CA GLY A 123 -9.26 5.03 -11.21
C GLY A 123 -7.78 4.90 -10.82
N TYR A 124 -7.46 3.93 -9.95
CA TYR A 124 -6.08 3.67 -9.57
C TYR A 124 -5.33 3.03 -10.74
N SER A 125 -4.26 3.66 -11.16
CA SER A 125 -3.33 3.10 -12.14
C SER A 125 -2.05 2.65 -11.43
N VAL A 126 -1.58 1.46 -11.74
CA VAL A 126 -0.32 0.95 -11.20
C VAL A 126 0.84 1.83 -11.65
N ASN A 127 1.67 2.18 -10.70
CA ASN A 127 2.94 2.81 -10.94
C ASN A 127 4.00 2.00 -10.17
N ASP A 128 5.00 1.48 -10.85
CA ASP A 128 6.01 0.57 -10.31
C ASP A 128 6.75 1.07 -9.07
N ALA A 129 6.67 2.37 -8.79
CA ALA A 129 7.35 2.99 -7.67
C ALA A 129 6.49 3.08 -6.39
N ASN A 130 5.18 2.83 -6.46
CA ASN A 130 4.28 3.22 -5.38
C ASN A 130 3.47 2.04 -4.84
N ASP A 131 3.89 1.53 -3.70
CA ASP A 131 3.07 0.64 -2.89
C ASP A 131 1.80 1.36 -2.41
N LEU A 132 0.67 0.66 -2.44
CA LEU A 132 -0.63 1.16 -2.00
C LEU A 132 -1.12 0.38 -0.79
N ILE A 133 -1.32 1.09 0.32
CA ILE A 133 -1.86 0.52 1.55
C ILE A 133 -3.13 1.23 1.99
N ALA A 134 -4.04 0.52 2.67
CA ALA A 134 -5.25 1.10 3.25
C ALA A 134 -5.58 0.49 4.62
N ALA A 135 -6.33 1.26 5.42
CA ALA A 135 -6.86 0.85 6.71
C ALA A 135 -8.28 1.38 6.90
N THR A 136 -9.10 0.66 7.65
CA THR A 136 -10.38 1.16 8.18
C THR A 136 -10.45 0.91 9.68
N ALA A 137 -11.11 1.80 10.42
CA ALA A 137 -11.42 1.63 11.83
C ALA A 137 -12.87 2.00 12.07
N SER A 138 -13.65 1.03 12.52
CA SER A 138 -15.09 1.16 12.72
C SER A 138 -15.47 1.18 14.19
N ASN A 139 -16.60 1.82 14.50
CA ASN A 139 -17.16 1.89 15.85
C ASN A 139 -16.19 2.50 16.89
N VAL A 140 -15.42 3.49 16.50
CA VAL A 140 -14.47 4.17 17.40
C VAL A 140 -15.19 5.16 18.28
N ALA A 141 -15.49 4.77 19.53
CA ALA A 141 -16.12 5.66 20.49
C ALA A 141 -15.16 6.82 20.87
N ALA A 142 -15.69 8.05 20.91
CA ALA A 142 -14.96 9.18 21.44
C ALA A 142 -14.52 8.92 22.90
N PRO A 143 -13.34 9.38 23.32
CA PRO A 143 -12.88 9.24 24.70
C PRO A 143 -13.71 10.12 25.65
N ALA A 144 -13.63 9.82 26.95
CA ALA A 144 -14.11 10.75 27.97
C ALA A 144 -13.35 12.09 27.92
N SER A 145 -13.98 13.16 28.39
CA SER A 145 -13.34 14.48 28.45
C SER A 145 -11.96 14.39 29.15
N GLY A 146 -10.97 15.05 28.61
CA GLY A 146 -9.60 15.07 29.16
C GLY A 146 -8.76 13.81 28.91
N VAL A 147 -9.32 12.76 28.28
CA VAL A 147 -8.58 11.52 27.98
C VAL A 147 -8.00 11.57 26.56
N ASP A 148 -6.70 11.37 26.45
CA ASP A 148 -6.05 11.19 25.15
C ASP A 148 -6.42 9.84 24.55
N LYS A 149 -6.85 9.86 23.29
CA LYS A 149 -7.09 8.65 22.51
C LYS A 149 -6.62 8.83 21.08
N GLN A 150 -5.82 7.90 20.64
CA GLN A 150 -5.42 7.79 19.23
C GLN A 150 -6.26 6.73 18.54
N VAL A 151 -6.55 6.96 17.27
CA VAL A 151 -7.19 5.97 16.40
C VAL A 151 -6.12 4.98 15.94
N ALA A 152 -6.31 3.70 16.24
CA ALA A 152 -5.42 2.65 15.75
C ALA A 152 -5.81 2.29 14.30
N LEU A 153 -4.88 2.47 13.36
CA LEU A 153 -5.03 2.11 11.96
C LEU A 153 -4.07 0.98 11.60
N THR A 154 -4.61 -0.18 11.25
CA THR A 154 -3.84 -1.31 10.77
C THR A 154 -3.91 -1.34 9.25
N PHE A 155 -2.86 -0.85 8.60
CA PHE A 155 -2.77 -0.81 7.16
C PHE A 155 -2.47 -2.19 6.57
N LYS A 156 -3.07 -2.45 5.41
CA LYS A 156 -2.82 -3.64 4.59
C LYS A 156 -2.43 -3.23 3.17
N HIS A 157 -1.55 -3.99 2.57
CA HIS A 157 -1.19 -3.82 1.16
C HIS A 157 -2.37 -4.20 0.27
N LEU A 158 -2.66 -3.36 -0.72
CA LEU A 158 -3.78 -3.55 -1.64
C LEU A 158 -3.34 -4.13 -2.99
N LEU A 159 -2.05 -4.12 -3.29
CA LEU A 159 -1.48 -4.64 -4.51
C LEU A 159 -0.94 -6.06 -4.31
N SER A 160 -0.62 -6.73 -5.39
CA SER A 160 0.19 -7.94 -5.41
C SER A 160 1.58 -7.60 -5.94
N LYS A 161 2.56 -8.42 -5.62
CA LYS A 161 3.89 -8.40 -6.23
C LYS A 161 4.10 -9.58 -7.13
N VAL A 162 4.75 -9.35 -8.26
CA VAL A 162 5.16 -10.39 -9.19
C VAL A 162 6.66 -10.26 -9.43
N LYS A 163 7.36 -11.37 -9.39
CA LYS A 163 8.77 -11.47 -9.69
C LYS A 163 8.99 -12.60 -10.68
N PHE A 164 9.91 -12.42 -11.61
CA PHE A 164 10.33 -13.47 -12.52
C PHE A 164 11.76 -13.89 -12.22
N THR A 165 11.98 -15.20 -12.26
CA THR A 165 13.30 -15.80 -12.19
C THR A 165 13.50 -16.66 -13.42
N PHE A 166 14.48 -16.33 -14.22
CA PHE A 166 14.89 -17.11 -15.39
C PHE A 166 16.14 -17.88 -15.07
N SER A 167 16.14 -19.16 -15.38
CA SER A 167 17.31 -20.03 -15.23
C SER A 167 17.58 -20.80 -16.52
N THR A 168 18.77 -21.35 -16.65
CA THR A 168 19.13 -22.21 -17.78
C THR A 168 19.75 -23.50 -17.29
N THR A 169 19.48 -24.58 -18.03
CA THR A 169 20.05 -25.92 -17.71
C THR A 169 21.54 -26.00 -17.98
N ALA A 170 22.03 -25.38 -19.02
CA ALA A 170 23.45 -25.20 -19.34
C ALA A 170 23.57 -24.27 -20.56
N VAL A 171 24.46 -23.29 -20.46
CA VAL A 171 24.95 -22.54 -21.63
C VAL A 171 26.45 -22.87 -21.78
N PRO A 172 26.93 -23.36 -22.93
CA PRO A 172 28.36 -23.52 -23.13
C PRO A 172 29.10 -22.19 -22.89
N GLU A 173 30.30 -22.23 -22.34
CA GLU A 173 31.10 -21.04 -21.99
C GLU A 173 31.30 -20.03 -23.14
N ALA A 174 31.14 -20.49 -24.39
CA ALA A 174 31.24 -19.63 -25.57
C ALA A 174 29.99 -18.80 -25.86
N PHE A 175 28.92 -18.99 -25.11
CA PHE A 175 27.62 -18.34 -25.37
C PHE A 175 27.11 -17.66 -24.12
N ARG A 176 26.32 -16.57 -24.30
CA ARG A 176 25.51 -15.99 -23.27
C ARG A 176 24.05 -15.95 -23.71
N MET A 177 23.15 -16.04 -22.77
CA MET A 177 21.70 -15.95 -22.99
C MET A 177 21.15 -14.73 -22.29
N GLU A 178 20.33 -13.98 -23.00
CA GLU A 178 19.64 -12.80 -22.48
C GLU A 178 18.14 -12.96 -22.59
N VAL A 179 17.40 -12.47 -21.58
CA VAL A 179 15.95 -12.34 -21.61
C VAL A 179 15.62 -10.85 -21.65
N SER A 180 14.81 -10.46 -22.64
CA SER A 180 14.45 -9.06 -22.87
C SER A 180 12.95 -8.93 -23.21
N ASN A 181 12.46 -7.69 -23.35
CA ASN A 181 11.09 -7.36 -23.78
C ASN A 181 9.99 -8.04 -22.95
N LEU A 182 10.21 -8.23 -21.65
CA LEU A 182 9.18 -8.81 -20.80
C LEU A 182 7.99 -7.86 -20.70
N LYS A 183 6.81 -8.37 -21.01
CA LYS A 183 5.55 -7.64 -20.90
C LYS A 183 4.43 -8.56 -20.43
N PHE A 184 3.43 -7.99 -19.78
CA PHE A 184 2.18 -8.67 -19.47
C PHE A 184 1.10 -8.33 -20.47
N THR A 185 0.23 -9.29 -20.78
CA THR A 185 -1.02 -9.06 -21.49
C THR A 185 -2.20 -9.48 -20.62
N GLY A 186 -3.32 -8.75 -20.75
CA GLY A 186 -4.52 -9.02 -19.96
C GLY A 186 -4.47 -8.54 -18.51
N LEU A 187 -3.50 -7.71 -18.14
CA LEU A 187 -3.36 -7.13 -16.81
C LEU A 187 -4.36 -5.97 -16.59
N LYS A 188 -4.87 -5.82 -15.38
CA LYS A 188 -5.59 -4.59 -15.01
C LYS A 188 -4.61 -3.44 -14.90
N THR A 189 -4.76 -2.44 -15.78
CA THR A 189 -3.92 -1.24 -15.82
C THR A 189 -4.53 -0.07 -15.06
N GLU A 190 -5.85 -0.02 -14.98
CA GLU A 190 -6.60 0.96 -14.19
C GLU A 190 -7.79 0.28 -13.55
N ALA A 191 -8.02 0.51 -12.25
CA ALA A 191 -9.12 -0.11 -11.54
C ALA A 191 -9.59 0.70 -10.33
N THR A 192 -10.76 0.33 -9.85
CA THR A 192 -11.39 0.84 -8.62
C THR A 192 -11.52 -0.31 -7.63
N CYS A 193 -11.23 -0.04 -6.37
CA CYS A 193 -11.52 -0.98 -5.29
C CYS A 193 -12.32 -0.33 -4.16
N VAL A 194 -13.07 -1.16 -3.43
CA VAL A 194 -13.74 -0.79 -2.19
C VAL A 194 -13.10 -1.57 -1.05
N PHE A 195 -12.64 -0.86 -0.04
CA PHE A 195 -11.95 -1.41 1.12
C PHE A 195 -12.77 -1.11 2.38
N SER A 196 -13.19 -2.13 3.09
CA SER A 196 -13.97 -2.04 4.34
C SER A 196 -13.64 -3.19 5.27
N ASN A 197 -13.79 -2.99 6.56
CA ASN A 197 -13.45 -3.99 7.59
C ASN A 197 -12.04 -4.57 7.40
N ASN A 198 -11.09 -3.70 7.02
CA ASN A 198 -9.69 -4.05 6.72
C ASN A 198 -9.52 -5.16 5.65
N THR A 199 -10.40 -5.19 4.67
CA THR A 199 -10.30 -6.09 3.52
C THR A 199 -10.85 -5.44 2.25
N ILE A 200 -10.42 -5.90 1.08
CA ILE A 200 -11.03 -5.52 -0.20
C ILE A 200 -12.38 -6.25 -0.31
N SER A 201 -13.48 -5.49 -0.26
CA SER A 201 -14.82 -6.07 -0.15
C SER A 201 -15.43 -6.53 -1.47
N THR A 202 -15.10 -5.89 -2.59
CA THR A 202 -15.68 -6.18 -3.91
C THR A 202 -14.66 -6.61 -4.95
N GLY A 203 -13.38 -6.75 -4.57
CA GLY A 203 -12.29 -6.93 -5.49
C GLY A 203 -11.99 -5.67 -6.32
N TRP A 204 -11.00 -5.76 -7.16
CA TRP A 204 -10.64 -4.71 -8.10
C TRP A 204 -11.47 -4.82 -9.38
N SER A 205 -12.21 -3.77 -9.75
CA SER A 205 -12.96 -3.69 -11.00
C SER A 205 -12.33 -2.63 -11.91
N GLY A 206 -12.06 -2.99 -13.16
CA GLY A 206 -11.41 -2.06 -14.08
C GLY A 206 -11.14 -2.66 -15.45
N THR A 207 -10.40 -1.93 -16.26
CA THR A 207 -10.03 -2.30 -17.62
C THR A 207 -8.74 -3.09 -17.66
N ASN A 208 -8.68 -4.08 -18.54
CA ASN A 208 -7.45 -4.83 -18.82
C ASN A 208 -6.71 -4.16 -19.98
N GLY A 209 -5.40 -4.24 -19.95
CA GLY A 209 -4.52 -3.73 -21.00
C GLY A 209 -3.21 -4.49 -21.03
N ASP A 210 -2.33 -4.06 -21.90
CA ASP A 210 -0.97 -4.55 -21.96
C ASP A 210 -0.07 -3.66 -21.08
N TYR A 211 0.81 -4.28 -20.34
CA TYR A 211 1.75 -3.60 -19.47
C TYR A 211 3.18 -4.03 -19.82
N SER A 212 3.93 -3.10 -20.37
CA SER A 212 5.36 -3.30 -20.62
C SER A 212 6.16 -2.94 -19.38
N ILE A 213 7.00 -3.85 -18.93
CA ILE A 213 7.87 -3.63 -17.80
C ILE A 213 9.07 -2.85 -18.30
N ALA A 214 9.05 -1.54 -18.12
CA ALA A 214 10.02 -0.62 -18.69
C ALA A 214 11.45 -0.75 -18.14
N THR A 215 11.63 -1.53 -17.07
CA THR A 215 12.90 -1.64 -16.35
C THR A 215 13.71 -2.90 -16.67
N LEU A 216 13.20 -3.75 -17.54
CA LEU A 216 13.89 -4.98 -17.92
C LEU A 216 14.68 -4.80 -19.21
N SER A 217 15.81 -4.11 -19.11
CA SER A 217 16.87 -4.23 -20.10
C SER A 217 17.67 -5.49 -19.81
N ASP A 218 17.68 -6.39 -20.75
CA ASP A 218 18.61 -7.49 -20.95
C ASP A 218 19.14 -8.20 -19.68
N TYR A 219 18.42 -9.24 -19.23
CA TYR A 219 18.90 -10.12 -18.17
C TYR A 219 19.83 -11.17 -18.76
N ALA A 220 21.12 -11.06 -18.44
CA ALA A 220 22.05 -12.13 -18.72
C ALA A 220 21.78 -13.33 -17.80
N VAL A 221 21.39 -14.46 -18.37
CA VAL A 221 21.13 -15.71 -17.65
C VAL A 221 22.35 -16.64 -17.71
N THR A 222 23.51 -16.08 -17.98
CA THR A 222 24.76 -16.83 -18.12
C THR A 222 25.23 -17.37 -16.77
N GLY A 223 25.29 -18.68 -16.64
CA GLY A 223 25.90 -19.33 -15.47
C GLY A 223 24.97 -19.49 -14.24
N GLY A 224 23.64 -19.47 -14.40
CA GLY A 224 22.76 -19.70 -13.26
C GLY A 224 21.33 -19.22 -13.46
N SER A 225 20.97 -18.17 -12.74
CA SER A 225 19.65 -17.54 -12.82
C SER A 225 19.74 -16.02 -12.78
N ALA A 226 18.79 -15.37 -13.42
CA ALA A 226 18.56 -13.93 -13.32
C ALA A 226 17.12 -13.67 -12.87
N SER A 227 16.94 -12.71 -11.97
CA SER A 227 15.61 -12.36 -11.45
C SER A 227 15.32 -10.88 -11.71
N THR A 228 14.05 -10.59 -11.94
CA THR A 228 13.57 -9.21 -11.97
C THR A 228 13.53 -8.63 -10.55
N ASP A 229 13.40 -7.32 -10.46
CA ASP A 229 12.88 -6.70 -9.25
C ASP A 229 11.40 -7.08 -9.05
N ASP A 230 10.85 -6.78 -7.88
CA ASP A 230 9.45 -6.96 -7.60
C ASP A 230 8.62 -5.96 -8.41
N ILE A 231 7.58 -6.44 -9.07
CA ILE A 231 6.68 -5.66 -9.90
C ILE A 231 5.33 -5.56 -9.20
N LEU A 232 4.89 -4.35 -8.90
CA LEU A 232 3.58 -4.12 -8.31
C LEU A 232 2.49 -4.25 -9.38
N VAL A 233 1.44 -5.00 -9.07
CA VAL A 233 0.31 -5.25 -9.96
C VAL A 233 -1.03 -5.16 -9.21
N ILE A 234 -2.08 -4.78 -9.91
CA ILE A 234 -3.43 -4.83 -9.36
C ILE A 234 -3.86 -6.28 -9.21
N PRO A 235 -4.31 -6.70 -8.00
CA PRO A 235 -4.84 -8.03 -7.78
C PRO A 235 -6.00 -8.35 -8.73
N GLN A 236 -6.01 -9.54 -9.31
CA GLN A 236 -7.08 -9.96 -10.19
C GLN A 236 -7.33 -11.46 -10.09
N ALA A 237 -8.60 -11.85 -10.17
CA ALA A 237 -8.99 -13.24 -10.23
C ALA A 237 -8.37 -13.89 -11.49
N ASN A 238 -8.30 -15.22 -11.50
CA ASN A 238 -7.78 -16.00 -12.60
C ASN A 238 -8.35 -15.51 -13.95
N ALA A 239 -7.62 -14.60 -14.54
CA ALA A 239 -7.83 -14.17 -15.91
C ALA A 239 -6.71 -14.81 -16.75
N SER A 240 -6.88 -14.80 -18.05
CA SER A 240 -5.82 -15.20 -18.98
C SER A 240 -4.74 -14.12 -18.98
N ILE A 241 -3.91 -14.09 -17.93
CA ILE A 241 -2.73 -13.25 -17.87
C ILE A 241 -1.60 -14.04 -18.51
N GLU A 242 -0.95 -13.42 -19.46
CA GLU A 242 0.20 -13.98 -20.14
C GLU A 242 1.40 -13.06 -19.95
N ALA A 243 2.58 -13.65 -19.83
CA ALA A 243 3.84 -12.96 -20.01
C ALA A 243 4.41 -13.30 -21.36
N SER A 244 4.85 -12.31 -22.13
CA SER A 244 5.70 -12.54 -23.29
C SER A 244 7.07 -11.93 -23.06
N PHE A 245 8.11 -12.57 -23.58
CA PHE A 245 9.50 -12.15 -23.46
C PHE A 245 10.31 -12.72 -24.61
N THR A 246 11.43 -12.08 -24.93
CA THR A 246 12.38 -12.52 -25.95
C THR A 246 13.56 -13.19 -25.27
N VAL A 247 13.98 -14.33 -25.79
CA VAL A 247 15.25 -14.98 -25.41
C VAL A 247 16.20 -14.89 -26.58
N THR A 248 17.37 -14.33 -26.35
CA THR A 248 18.43 -14.19 -27.37
C THR A 248 19.70 -14.87 -26.87
N ILE A 249 20.33 -15.64 -27.77
CA ILE A 249 21.63 -16.27 -27.56
C ILE A 249 22.66 -15.52 -28.39
N TYR A 250 23.76 -15.14 -27.76
CA TYR A 250 24.89 -14.48 -28.37
C TYR A 250 26.15 -15.32 -28.26
N ASP A 251 27.04 -15.20 -29.23
CA ASP A 251 28.43 -15.62 -29.06
C ASP A 251 29.15 -14.68 -28.10
N GLU A 252 29.75 -15.20 -27.05
CA GLU A 252 30.37 -14.42 -25.99
C GLU A 252 31.62 -13.63 -26.47
N ASN A 253 32.29 -14.12 -27.51
CA ASN A 253 33.54 -13.51 -28.01
C ASN A 253 33.27 -12.44 -29.07
N SER A 254 32.37 -12.74 -30.01
CA SER A 254 32.03 -11.81 -31.12
C SER A 254 30.91 -10.88 -30.81
N ASN A 255 30.10 -11.18 -29.80
CA ASN A 255 28.84 -10.48 -29.47
C ASN A 255 27.83 -10.55 -30.62
N GLU A 256 27.94 -11.54 -31.49
CA GLU A 256 26.96 -11.76 -32.55
C GLU A 256 25.75 -12.55 -32.06
N GLU A 257 24.56 -12.13 -32.49
CA GLU A 257 23.32 -12.87 -32.25
C GLU A 257 23.35 -14.19 -33.04
N ILE A 258 23.17 -15.30 -32.32
CA ILE A 258 23.10 -16.64 -32.90
C ILE A 258 21.66 -17.06 -33.13
N ALA A 259 20.80 -16.81 -32.13
CA ALA A 259 19.38 -17.12 -32.16
C ALA A 259 18.58 -16.17 -31.30
N SER A 260 17.36 -15.84 -31.73
CA SER A 260 16.43 -15.02 -30.97
C SER A 260 15.00 -15.46 -31.22
N ASN A 261 14.22 -15.66 -30.16
CA ASN A 261 12.83 -16.03 -30.25
C ASN A 261 11.99 -15.40 -29.17
N GLU A 262 10.75 -15.07 -29.51
CA GLU A 262 9.71 -14.61 -28.56
C GLU A 262 8.97 -15.82 -27.98
N PHE A 263 8.75 -15.79 -26.69
CA PHE A 263 8.00 -16.79 -25.92
C PHE A 263 6.82 -16.16 -25.24
N THR A 264 5.74 -16.91 -25.12
CA THR A 264 4.56 -16.54 -24.34
C THR A 264 4.23 -17.64 -23.36
N ALA A 265 3.95 -17.27 -22.12
CA ALA A 265 3.60 -18.22 -21.08
C ALA A 265 2.45 -17.69 -20.22
N SER A 266 1.52 -18.59 -19.86
CA SER A 266 0.42 -18.29 -18.96
C SER A 266 0.93 -18.12 -17.52
N LEU A 267 0.44 -17.09 -16.83
CA LEU A 267 0.73 -16.77 -15.44
C LEU A 267 -0.42 -17.17 -14.51
N SER A 268 -1.17 -18.19 -14.85
CA SER A 268 -2.29 -18.63 -14.01
C SER A 268 -1.81 -19.14 -12.65
N THR A 269 -2.55 -18.76 -11.60
CA THR A 269 -2.48 -19.32 -10.26
C THR A 269 -3.83 -19.99 -9.94
N THR A 270 -3.92 -20.76 -8.87
CA THR A 270 -5.18 -21.43 -8.50
C THR A 270 -6.32 -20.43 -8.23
N ASP A 271 -6.02 -19.33 -7.55
CA ASP A 271 -7.01 -18.37 -7.07
C ASP A 271 -6.85 -16.96 -7.66
N GLY A 272 -5.94 -16.77 -8.63
CA GLY A 272 -5.54 -15.46 -9.10
C GLY A 272 -4.55 -14.76 -8.17
N TRP A 273 -4.23 -13.51 -8.46
CA TRP A 273 -3.37 -12.70 -7.62
C TRP A 273 -4.17 -12.04 -6.50
N LYS A 274 -3.72 -12.22 -5.26
CA LYS A 274 -4.33 -11.67 -4.05
C LYS A 274 -3.55 -10.46 -3.54
N ALA A 275 -4.25 -9.51 -2.96
CA ALA A 275 -3.65 -8.34 -2.32
C ALA A 275 -2.74 -8.76 -1.15
N GLY A 276 -1.54 -8.19 -1.10
CA GLY A 276 -0.55 -8.48 -0.06
C GLY A 276 0.23 -9.79 -0.28
N TYR A 277 0.18 -10.40 -1.48
CA TYR A 277 0.91 -11.63 -1.80
C TYR A 277 2.02 -11.38 -2.82
N VAL A 278 3.08 -12.18 -2.74
CA VAL A 278 4.17 -12.23 -3.71
C VAL A 278 4.04 -13.49 -4.55
N TYR A 279 4.16 -13.36 -5.85
CA TYR A 279 4.15 -14.46 -6.82
C TYR A 279 5.49 -14.51 -7.54
N ASN A 280 6.31 -15.50 -7.24
CA ASN A 280 7.58 -15.72 -7.92
C ASN A 280 7.40 -16.74 -9.03
N TYR A 281 7.51 -16.30 -10.28
CA TYR A 281 7.42 -17.11 -11.49
C TYR A 281 8.81 -17.54 -11.93
N THR A 282 9.09 -18.82 -11.86
CA THR A 282 10.38 -19.39 -12.28
C THR A 282 10.25 -20.11 -13.60
N ALA A 283 11.08 -19.77 -14.57
CA ALA A 283 11.18 -20.45 -15.85
C ALA A 283 12.60 -20.98 -16.09
N THR A 284 12.70 -22.26 -16.46
CA THR A 284 13.96 -22.85 -16.91
C THR A 284 13.98 -22.88 -18.43
N ILE A 285 14.92 -22.16 -19.02
CA ILE A 285 15.10 -22.05 -20.47
C ILE A 285 16.16 -23.07 -20.91
N ASN A 286 15.79 -23.90 -21.89
CA ASN A 286 16.78 -24.79 -22.54
C ASN A 286 17.29 -24.08 -23.80
N PRO A 287 18.58 -23.76 -23.89
CA PRO A 287 19.17 -23.11 -25.05
C PRO A 287 18.91 -23.83 -26.38
N ASP A 288 18.86 -25.17 -26.39
CA ASP A 288 18.56 -25.97 -27.58
C ASP A 288 17.16 -25.73 -28.17
N LYS A 289 16.30 -24.98 -27.44
CA LYS A 289 14.93 -24.67 -27.84
C LYS A 289 14.77 -23.27 -28.41
N VAL A 290 15.84 -22.47 -28.37
CA VAL A 290 15.79 -21.09 -28.85
C VAL A 290 15.98 -21.03 -30.38
N ASP A 291 16.50 -22.08 -31.02
CA ASP A 291 16.86 -22.14 -32.45
C ASP A 291 15.73 -22.56 -33.41
N GLY A 292 14.46 -22.50 -32.99
CA GLY A 292 13.32 -22.70 -33.93
C GLY A 292 12.47 -23.96 -33.73
N ASN A 293 12.83 -24.86 -32.84
CA ASN A 293 11.97 -25.97 -32.40
C ASN A 293 11.26 -25.63 -31.08
N LEU A 294 10.45 -24.59 -31.11
CA LEU A 294 9.78 -24.01 -29.96
C LEU A 294 8.94 -25.03 -29.20
N LYS A 295 9.37 -25.37 -27.99
CA LYS A 295 8.46 -25.92 -26.97
C LYS A 295 8.04 -24.80 -26.05
N PRO A 296 6.78 -24.82 -25.58
CA PRO A 296 6.32 -23.83 -24.62
C PRO A 296 7.24 -23.78 -23.39
N ILE A 297 7.62 -22.58 -22.98
CA ILE A 297 8.24 -22.36 -21.67
C ILE A 297 7.12 -22.29 -20.65
N THR A 298 7.22 -23.12 -19.63
CA THR A 298 6.24 -23.16 -18.53
C THR A 298 6.84 -22.48 -17.33
N PHE A 299 6.08 -21.59 -16.69
CA PHE A 299 6.43 -21.05 -15.39
C PHE A 299 5.91 -21.94 -14.27
N THR A 300 6.75 -22.16 -13.28
CA THR A 300 6.31 -22.62 -11.97
C THR A 300 6.12 -21.40 -11.09
N VAL A 301 5.02 -21.34 -10.35
CA VAL A 301 4.72 -20.23 -9.46
C VAL A 301 4.78 -20.68 -8.00
N THR A 302 5.46 -19.89 -7.19
CA THR A 302 5.41 -19.97 -5.73
C THR A 302 4.64 -18.76 -5.22
N GLU A 303 3.59 -19.00 -4.43
CA GLU A 303 2.78 -17.97 -3.78
C GLU A 303 3.23 -17.84 -2.33
N VAL A 304 3.50 -16.60 -1.89
CA VAL A 304 3.91 -16.31 -0.51
C VAL A 304 2.93 -15.30 0.10
N ASP A 305 2.31 -15.67 1.22
CA ASP A 305 1.41 -14.77 1.97
C ASP A 305 2.22 -13.68 2.68
N GLY A 306 1.67 -12.49 2.67
CA GLY A 306 2.13 -11.41 3.51
C GLY A 306 3.38 -10.69 3.05
N TRP A 307 3.73 -10.74 1.78
CA TRP A 307 4.94 -10.11 1.24
C TRP A 307 6.22 -10.48 2.05
N GLU A 308 6.20 -11.65 2.66
CA GLU A 308 7.37 -12.17 3.36
C GLU A 308 8.47 -12.49 2.34
N PRO A 309 9.75 -12.23 2.67
CA PRO A 309 10.82 -12.70 1.83
C PRO A 309 10.77 -14.23 1.82
N GLU A 310 10.86 -14.79 0.61
CA GLU A 310 11.04 -16.22 0.41
C GLU A 310 12.06 -16.76 1.43
N GLN A 311 11.64 -17.60 2.34
CA GLN A 311 12.56 -18.47 3.04
C GLN A 311 12.96 -19.49 2.00
N GLU A 312 14.20 -19.40 1.51
CA GLU A 312 14.84 -20.47 0.75
C GLU A 312 14.90 -21.70 1.67
N GLU A 313 13.86 -22.51 1.62
CA GLU A 313 13.97 -23.87 2.12
C GLU A 313 14.94 -24.58 1.14
N PRO A 314 16.08 -25.09 1.63
CA PRO A 314 16.97 -25.86 0.77
C PRO A 314 16.19 -27.09 0.29
N ILE A 315 15.94 -27.17 -1.01
CA ILE A 315 15.41 -28.37 -1.64
C ILE A 315 16.50 -29.43 -1.50
N GLU A 316 16.37 -30.33 -0.54
CA GLU A 316 17.20 -31.50 -0.45
C GLU A 316 16.96 -32.34 -1.72
N PRO A 317 18.03 -32.69 -2.48
CA PRO A 317 17.86 -33.54 -3.64
C PRO A 317 17.36 -34.91 -3.16
N GLN A 318 16.17 -35.28 -3.60
CA GLN A 318 15.68 -36.64 -3.41
C GLN A 318 16.55 -37.60 -4.21
N ALA A 319 17.18 -38.55 -3.51
CA ALA A 319 18.01 -39.63 -4.04
C ALA A 319 17.22 -40.62 -4.91
#